data_fe5e5a808433b15721ff2b6b1b623945
#
_entry.id   fe5e5a808433b15721ff2b6b1b623945
#
_cell.length_a   1.000
_cell.length_b   1.000
_cell.length_c   1.000
_cell.angle_alpha   90.00
_cell.angle_beta   90.00
_cell.angle_gamma   90.00
#
_symmetry.space_group_name_H-M   'P 1'
#
loop_
_entity.id
_entity.type
_entity.pdbx_description
1 polymer ?
#
loop_
_entity_poly.entity_id
_entity_poly.type
_entity_poly.pdbx_seq_one_letter_code
_entity_poly.pdbx_strand_id
1 'polypeptide(L)'
;MEYNLGLDFSNSDSVKEWLKNTHEKFFFEMKKSTSALPNDFWPSYSSFANTSGGWIILGVIEALPHNKIFGVSNPDSIIMNLWNLLSNPQKVSCRCVENTDVNTFTIDGHDVIVIFVHEAPEKMKPVYINGSVENTYIRTGDGDRKATRDELNALLRNANPVQDSLAADKFTLDDLDSDSLLSFKERVSKRNPRAKYLDMTNERFLTEVGAAYHDRDTGTFLIKRGTLLFLGKVNAIKELFPHYHVDYFNRRGNNDRWIDRVTDDEPGSYEMNIYNFFSIVYEKMRTMLQEAFALDSEQFRLPISDFDETLRECIVNCLAHADYVQGYPSVKIEAYDGWFRFINPGKMLVSTEQFITGGDSRPRNEIIMKMFRLLGASERQGFGGPLIFKSAMENRFRSPEIETNIESTELRVWNIDLADSYPDLQELEKNILRIILKSSGSLSVKEIVSVSGETDYKVRKAIGALVEAGLLVKSGNGPSTKYGLVMGSGELLTKLQLIVANYRKFVHGQ
;
A
#
# COMPACT_ATOMS: atom_id res chain seq x y z
N MET A 1 -8.00 -0.32 7.43
CA MET A 1 -9.16 0.58 7.38
C MET A 1 -10.26 -0.10 8.18
N GLU A 2 -10.62 0.44 9.33
CA GLU A 2 -11.92 0.13 9.91
C GLU A 2 -12.95 0.72 8.94
N TYR A 3 -13.69 -0.12 8.26
CA TYR A 3 -14.82 0.32 7.43
C TYR A 3 -15.89 0.84 8.39
N ASN A 4 -15.80 2.14 8.68
CA ASN A 4 -16.85 2.81 9.43
C ASN A 4 -18.09 2.83 8.54
N LEU A 5 -19.12 2.09 8.96
CA LEU A 5 -20.41 2.05 8.25
C LEU A 5 -21.11 3.42 8.23
N GLY A 6 -20.51 4.44 8.86
CA GLY A 6 -21.12 5.77 9.00
C GLY A 6 -22.37 5.76 9.88
N LEU A 7 -22.56 4.69 10.66
CA LEU A 7 -23.71 4.47 11.51
C LEU A 7 -23.41 4.88 12.94
N ASP A 8 -24.30 5.68 13.49
CA ASP A 8 -24.41 5.82 14.94
C ASP A 8 -25.20 4.63 15.49
N PHE A 9 -24.46 3.62 15.95
CA PHE A 9 -25.04 2.41 16.54
C PHE A 9 -25.80 2.67 17.85
N SER A 10 -25.74 3.87 18.42
CA SER A 10 -26.57 4.29 19.55
C SER A 10 -28.01 4.66 19.13
N ASN A 11 -28.25 4.87 17.82
CA ASN A 11 -29.55 5.24 17.25
C ASN A 11 -30.16 4.09 16.47
N SER A 12 -31.09 3.35 17.07
CA SER A 12 -31.75 2.20 16.46
C SER A 12 -32.53 2.52 15.18
N ASP A 13 -33.08 3.72 15.04
CA ASP A 13 -33.82 4.12 13.84
C ASP A 13 -32.89 4.35 12.64
N SER A 14 -31.72 4.92 12.89
CA SER A 14 -30.70 5.09 11.87
C SER A 14 -30.18 3.73 11.36
N VAL A 15 -29.90 2.80 12.27
CA VAL A 15 -29.47 1.42 11.96
C VAL A 15 -30.55 0.67 11.18
N LYS A 16 -31.82 0.83 11.55
CA LYS A 16 -32.97 0.22 10.88
C LYS A 16 -33.11 0.69 9.43
N GLU A 17 -33.06 2.00 9.22
CA GLU A 17 -33.20 2.59 7.89
C GLU A 17 -32.04 2.14 6.99
N TRP A 18 -30.84 2.13 7.53
CA TRP A 18 -29.65 1.64 6.84
C TRP A 18 -29.77 0.15 6.47
N LEU A 19 -30.11 -0.72 7.43
CA LEU A 19 -30.27 -2.16 7.18
C LEU A 19 -31.35 -2.46 6.15
N LYS A 20 -32.43 -1.67 6.08
CA LYS A 20 -33.49 -1.86 5.09
C LYS A 20 -33.09 -1.51 3.67
N ASN A 21 -32.22 -0.52 3.50
CA ASN A 21 -31.94 0.09 2.21
C ASN A 21 -30.53 -0.20 1.65
N THR A 22 -29.68 -0.85 2.42
CA THR A 22 -28.31 -1.14 2.01
C THR A 22 -28.19 -2.58 1.53
N HIS A 23 -27.62 -2.77 0.34
CA HIS A 23 -27.34 -4.08 -0.23
C HIS A 23 -25.92 -4.54 0.14
N GLU A 24 -25.69 -5.86 0.10
CA GLU A 24 -24.39 -6.47 0.35
C GLU A 24 -23.31 -5.82 -0.53
N LYS A 25 -22.13 -5.66 0.04
CA LYS A 25 -20.97 -5.05 -0.60
C LYS A 25 -19.70 -5.81 -0.21
N PHE A 26 -18.60 -5.42 -0.79
CA PHE A 26 -17.29 -6.03 -0.51
C PHE A 26 -16.95 -6.18 0.99
N PHE A 27 -17.42 -5.26 1.83
CA PHE A 27 -17.05 -5.17 3.24
C PHE A 27 -18.19 -5.52 4.22
N PHE A 28 -19.32 -6.00 3.76
CA PHE A 28 -20.37 -6.52 4.66
C PHE A 28 -21.26 -7.57 3.99
N GLU A 29 -21.82 -8.43 4.83
CA GLU A 29 -22.61 -9.60 4.48
C GLU A 29 -23.81 -9.75 5.41
N MET A 30 -24.99 -10.08 4.89
CA MET A 30 -26.19 -10.35 5.65
C MET A 30 -26.49 -11.84 5.67
N LYS A 31 -26.84 -12.39 6.84
CA LYS A 31 -27.13 -13.81 6.97
C LYS A 31 -28.45 -14.04 7.67
N LYS A 32 -29.28 -14.92 7.08
CA LYS A 32 -30.44 -15.44 7.77
C LYS A 32 -29.99 -16.31 8.93
N SER A 33 -30.24 -15.86 10.14
CA SER A 33 -29.99 -16.63 11.37
C SER A 33 -31.24 -16.52 12.23
N THR A 34 -31.80 -17.62 12.64
CA THR A 34 -32.97 -17.63 13.54
C THR A 34 -32.61 -18.14 14.93
N SER A 35 -32.00 -19.30 15.03
CA SER A 35 -31.73 -19.98 16.32
C SER A 35 -30.29 -20.48 16.47
N ALA A 36 -29.48 -20.41 15.40
CA ALA A 36 -28.10 -20.89 15.39
C ALA A 36 -27.25 -20.12 14.37
N LEU A 37 -25.94 -20.17 14.50
CA LEU A 37 -25.00 -19.68 13.48
C LEU A 37 -25.21 -20.48 12.19
N PRO A 38 -25.46 -19.82 11.07
CA PRO A 38 -25.63 -20.50 9.79
C PRO A 38 -24.29 -21.05 9.29
N ASN A 39 -24.34 -22.12 8.49
CA ASN A 39 -23.12 -22.77 7.99
C ASN A 39 -22.30 -21.87 7.06
N ASP A 40 -22.93 -20.97 6.34
CA ASP A 40 -22.34 -20.00 5.43
C ASP A 40 -21.73 -18.76 6.15
N PHE A 41 -21.85 -18.70 7.48
CA PHE A 41 -21.11 -17.74 8.30
C PHE A 41 -19.58 -17.92 8.19
N TRP A 42 -19.12 -19.18 8.18
CA TRP A 42 -17.69 -19.48 8.24
C TRP A 42 -16.91 -19.18 6.97
N PRO A 43 -17.44 -19.43 5.76
CA PRO A 43 -16.86 -18.88 4.53
C PRO A 43 -16.68 -17.36 4.58
N SER A 44 -17.71 -16.59 4.99
CA SER A 44 -17.63 -15.13 5.11
C SER A 44 -16.61 -14.70 6.17
N TYR A 45 -16.56 -15.38 7.29
CA TYR A 45 -15.54 -15.16 8.31
C TYR A 45 -14.11 -15.32 7.75
N SER A 46 -13.85 -16.45 7.10
CA SER A 46 -12.54 -16.73 6.50
C SER A 46 -12.19 -15.70 5.42
N SER A 47 -13.15 -15.34 4.57
CA SER A 47 -12.90 -14.41 3.48
C SER A 47 -12.58 -12.99 3.98
N PHE A 48 -13.31 -12.48 4.96
CA PHE A 48 -13.02 -11.19 5.58
C PHE A 48 -11.67 -11.20 6.28
N ALA A 49 -11.37 -12.24 7.06
CA ALA A 49 -10.09 -12.36 7.75
C ALA A 49 -8.88 -12.44 6.80
N ASN A 50 -9.03 -13.01 5.62
CA ASN A 50 -7.96 -13.10 4.61
C ASN A 50 -7.85 -11.89 3.70
N THR A 51 -8.88 -11.03 3.64
CA THR A 51 -8.91 -9.92 2.67
C THR A 51 -8.69 -8.57 3.36
N SER A 52 -9.75 -7.94 3.85
CA SER A 52 -9.69 -6.56 4.37
C SER A 52 -10.53 -6.37 5.64
N GLY A 53 -10.98 -7.46 6.25
CA GLY A 53 -11.99 -7.41 7.30
C GLY A 53 -13.38 -7.10 6.74
N GLY A 54 -14.38 -7.11 7.63
CA GLY A 54 -15.75 -6.80 7.23
C GLY A 54 -16.78 -7.13 8.29
N TRP A 55 -18.02 -6.76 8.00
CA TRP A 55 -19.16 -6.92 8.89
C TRP A 55 -20.03 -8.10 8.48
N ILE A 56 -20.41 -8.93 9.44
CA ILE A 56 -21.41 -9.98 9.27
C ILE A 56 -22.61 -9.63 10.12
N ILE A 57 -23.79 -9.57 9.51
CA ILE A 57 -25.04 -9.18 10.15
C ILE A 57 -25.98 -10.40 10.17
N LEU A 58 -26.34 -10.85 11.37
CA LEU A 58 -27.23 -12.00 11.56
C LEU A 58 -28.65 -11.56 11.86
N GLY A 59 -29.63 -12.24 11.28
CA GLY A 59 -31.05 -11.95 11.44
C GLY A 59 -31.64 -11.06 10.32
N VAL A 60 -30.89 -10.81 9.27
CA VAL A 60 -31.33 -10.02 8.11
C VAL A 60 -31.14 -10.85 6.84
N ILE A 61 -32.04 -10.66 5.87
CA ILE A 61 -31.94 -11.25 4.53
C ILE A 61 -31.97 -10.13 3.51
N GLU A 62 -31.02 -10.14 2.59
CA GLU A 62 -31.06 -9.24 1.44
C GLU A 62 -32.26 -9.51 0.56
N ALA A 63 -32.99 -8.49 0.21
CA ALA A 63 -34.15 -8.55 -0.66
C ALA A 63 -34.43 -7.22 -1.35
N LEU A 64 -35.01 -7.25 -2.55
CA LEU A 64 -35.46 -6.08 -3.28
C LEU A 64 -36.96 -5.84 -3.05
N PRO A 65 -37.47 -4.60 -2.94
CA PRO A 65 -36.68 -3.34 -2.88
C PRO A 65 -36.05 -3.06 -1.51
N HIS A 66 -36.43 -3.79 -0.45
CA HIS A 66 -35.94 -3.59 0.92
C HIS A 66 -35.60 -4.90 1.60
N ASN A 67 -34.54 -4.90 2.35
CA ASN A 67 -34.12 -6.07 3.13
C ASN A 67 -35.14 -6.43 4.20
N LYS A 68 -35.21 -7.73 4.53
CA LYS A 68 -36.14 -8.25 5.53
C LYS A 68 -35.41 -8.54 6.83
N ILE A 69 -35.85 -7.88 7.90
CA ILE A 69 -35.33 -8.11 9.26
C ILE A 69 -36.22 -9.19 9.90
N PHE A 70 -35.65 -10.36 10.15
CA PHE A 70 -36.32 -11.49 10.81
C PHE A 70 -35.93 -11.61 12.27
N GLY A 71 -34.75 -11.12 12.59
CA GLY A 71 -34.13 -11.24 13.90
C GLY A 71 -33.66 -12.64 14.25
N VAL A 72 -33.03 -12.74 15.40
CA VAL A 72 -32.56 -13.98 16.02
C VAL A 72 -33.39 -14.25 17.29
N SER A 73 -33.71 -15.52 17.58
CA SER A 73 -34.59 -15.87 18.71
C SER A 73 -33.88 -15.89 20.07
N ASN A 74 -32.58 -16.11 20.10
CA ASN A 74 -31.78 -16.11 21.33
C ASN A 74 -30.35 -15.62 21.06
N PRO A 75 -30.14 -14.30 21.05
CA PRO A 75 -28.83 -13.70 20.76
C PRO A 75 -27.71 -14.25 21.66
N ASP A 76 -27.95 -14.35 22.96
CA ASP A 76 -26.93 -14.78 23.93
C ASP A 76 -26.43 -16.20 23.64
N SER A 77 -27.32 -17.11 23.28
CA SER A 77 -26.97 -18.48 22.94
C SER A 77 -26.14 -18.56 21.66
N ILE A 78 -26.47 -17.73 20.65
CA ILE A 78 -25.75 -17.66 19.39
C ILE A 78 -24.36 -17.07 19.62
N ILE A 79 -24.25 -16.01 20.41
CA ILE A 79 -22.98 -15.36 20.76
C ILE A 79 -22.10 -16.31 21.57
N MET A 80 -22.66 -17.01 22.55
CA MET A 80 -21.91 -18.01 23.32
C MET A 80 -21.37 -19.14 22.41
N ASN A 81 -22.19 -19.63 21.48
CA ASN A 81 -21.75 -20.64 20.50
C ASN A 81 -20.68 -20.09 19.57
N LEU A 82 -20.79 -18.84 19.11
CA LEU A 82 -19.77 -18.17 18.32
C LEU A 82 -18.41 -18.18 19.03
N TRP A 83 -18.36 -17.76 20.31
CA TRP A 83 -17.12 -17.74 21.10
C TRP A 83 -16.53 -19.14 21.29
N ASN A 84 -17.36 -20.14 21.54
CA ASN A 84 -16.90 -21.53 21.65
C ASN A 84 -16.26 -22.03 20.34
N LEU A 85 -16.87 -21.72 19.20
CA LEU A 85 -16.34 -22.13 17.90
C LEU A 85 -15.11 -21.32 17.47
N LEU A 86 -15.04 -20.04 17.79
CA LEU A 86 -13.85 -19.18 17.56
C LEU A 86 -12.66 -19.60 18.41
N SER A 87 -12.91 -20.24 19.55
CA SER A 87 -11.87 -20.77 20.44
C SER A 87 -11.41 -22.19 20.06
N ASN A 88 -12.05 -22.81 19.06
CA ASN A 88 -11.72 -24.15 18.60
C ASN A 88 -10.79 -24.10 17.37
N PRO A 89 -9.50 -24.49 17.48
CA PRO A 89 -8.56 -24.49 16.36
C PRO A 89 -8.95 -25.41 15.20
N GLN A 90 -9.76 -26.44 15.46
CA GLN A 90 -10.30 -27.29 14.40
C GLN A 90 -11.42 -26.61 13.62
N LYS A 91 -12.03 -25.57 14.17
CA LYS A 91 -13.08 -24.81 13.49
C LYS A 91 -12.53 -23.64 12.70
N VAL A 92 -11.65 -22.84 13.30
CA VAL A 92 -10.95 -21.72 12.67
C VAL A 92 -9.48 -21.70 13.06
N SER A 93 -8.59 -21.44 12.11
CA SER A 93 -7.15 -21.38 12.36
C SER A 93 -6.69 -20.13 13.12
N CYS A 94 -7.46 -19.05 13.07
CA CYS A 94 -7.16 -17.78 13.74
C CYS A 94 -8.44 -17.09 14.18
N ARG A 95 -8.43 -16.53 15.40
CA ARG A 95 -9.52 -15.69 15.91
C ARG A 95 -9.29 -14.24 15.47
N CYS A 96 -10.22 -13.69 14.68
CA CYS A 96 -10.18 -12.34 14.12
C CYS A 96 -11.38 -11.49 14.56
N VAL A 97 -11.96 -11.80 15.72
CA VAL A 97 -13.07 -11.07 16.36
C VAL A 97 -12.72 -10.85 17.81
N GLU A 98 -12.86 -9.62 18.29
CA GLU A 98 -12.69 -9.23 19.69
C GLU A 98 -14.04 -9.10 20.40
N ASN A 99 -14.03 -9.00 21.73
CA ASN A 99 -15.28 -8.92 22.51
C ASN A 99 -16.12 -7.68 22.20
N THR A 100 -15.47 -6.60 21.81
CA THR A 100 -16.09 -5.32 21.43
C THR A 100 -16.71 -5.34 20.02
N ASP A 101 -16.39 -6.36 19.23
CA ASP A 101 -16.82 -6.45 17.82
C ASP A 101 -18.18 -7.12 17.63
N VAL A 102 -18.76 -7.67 18.72
CA VAL A 102 -20.03 -8.38 18.70
C VAL A 102 -21.06 -7.57 19.47
N ASN A 103 -22.07 -7.06 18.75
CA ASN A 103 -23.11 -6.21 19.31
C ASN A 103 -24.49 -6.72 18.91
N THR A 104 -25.48 -6.58 19.81
CA THR A 104 -26.89 -6.91 19.56
C THR A 104 -27.70 -5.64 19.57
N PHE A 105 -28.61 -5.51 18.58
CA PHE A 105 -29.53 -4.40 18.43
C PHE A 105 -30.95 -4.92 18.29
N THR A 106 -31.90 -4.34 19.02
CA THR A 106 -33.33 -4.65 18.87
C THR A 106 -33.97 -3.65 17.92
N ILE A 107 -34.49 -4.12 16.79
CA ILE A 107 -35.11 -3.32 15.74
C ILE A 107 -36.52 -3.86 15.50
N ASP A 108 -37.57 -3.03 15.71
CA ASP A 108 -38.96 -3.42 15.59
C ASP A 108 -39.31 -4.70 16.37
N GLY A 109 -38.69 -4.91 17.54
CA GLY A 109 -38.89 -6.11 18.36
C GLY A 109 -38.14 -7.36 17.89
N HIS A 110 -37.25 -7.22 16.90
CA HIS A 110 -36.37 -8.27 16.39
C HIS A 110 -34.91 -7.99 16.78
N ASP A 111 -34.27 -8.96 17.39
CA ASP A 111 -32.85 -8.83 17.74
C ASP A 111 -31.96 -9.19 16.53
N VAL A 112 -31.01 -8.33 16.22
CA VAL A 112 -30.03 -8.47 15.14
C VAL A 112 -28.64 -8.47 15.78
N ILE A 113 -27.77 -9.42 15.39
CA ILE A 113 -26.38 -9.47 15.85
C ILE A 113 -25.49 -8.92 14.74
N VAL A 114 -24.63 -7.96 15.09
CA VAL A 114 -23.64 -7.36 14.19
C VAL A 114 -22.24 -7.75 14.67
N ILE A 115 -21.46 -8.34 13.78
CA ILE A 115 -20.13 -8.88 14.08
C ILE A 115 -19.12 -8.25 13.14
N PHE A 116 -18.07 -7.61 13.69
CA PHE A 116 -16.94 -7.19 12.88
C PHE A 116 -15.84 -8.25 12.89
N VAL A 117 -15.38 -8.65 11.71
CA VAL A 117 -14.25 -9.57 11.53
C VAL A 117 -13.06 -8.75 11.07
N HIS A 118 -12.01 -8.69 11.89
CA HIS A 118 -10.77 -8.01 11.52
C HIS A 118 -10.01 -8.78 10.44
N GLU A 119 -9.29 -8.06 9.60
CA GLU A 119 -8.27 -8.68 8.76
C GLU A 119 -7.20 -9.31 9.65
N ALA A 120 -6.87 -10.56 9.40
CA ALA A 120 -5.81 -11.24 10.13
C ALA A 120 -4.43 -10.62 9.80
N PRO A 121 -3.53 -10.52 10.79
CA PRO A 121 -2.15 -10.19 10.51
C PRO A 121 -1.54 -11.16 9.48
N GLU A 122 -0.72 -10.68 8.55
CA GLU A 122 -0.17 -11.51 7.46
C GLU A 122 0.52 -12.80 7.97
N LYS A 123 1.19 -12.73 9.13
CA LYS A 123 1.83 -13.91 9.75
C LYS A 123 0.85 -15.02 10.20
N MET A 124 -0.45 -14.70 10.30
CA MET A 124 -1.50 -15.62 10.74
C MET A 124 -2.34 -16.13 9.56
N LYS A 125 -2.10 -15.63 8.35
CA LYS A 125 -2.77 -16.09 7.13
C LYS A 125 -2.09 -17.35 6.59
N PRO A 126 -2.82 -18.21 5.87
CA PRO A 126 -4.26 -18.13 5.58
C PRO A 126 -5.13 -18.46 6.80
N VAL A 127 -6.22 -17.72 6.98
CA VAL A 127 -7.28 -18.09 7.92
C VAL A 127 -8.21 -19.09 7.24
N TYR A 128 -8.16 -20.34 7.67
CA TYR A 128 -8.93 -21.44 7.11
C TYR A 128 -9.90 -22.02 8.13
N ILE A 129 -10.88 -22.76 7.65
CA ILE A 129 -11.93 -23.37 8.44
C ILE A 129 -11.93 -24.88 8.37
N ASN A 130 -12.53 -25.52 9.39
CA ASN A 130 -12.72 -26.96 9.50
C ASN A 130 -11.40 -27.76 9.35
N GLY A 131 -10.31 -27.25 9.93
CA GLY A 131 -9.02 -27.94 10.03
C GLY A 131 -8.27 -28.17 8.73
N SER A 132 -8.70 -27.58 7.61
CA SER A 132 -8.04 -27.74 6.32
C SER A 132 -7.69 -26.41 5.67
N VAL A 133 -6.45 -26.26 5.28
CA VAL A 133 -5.92 -25.10 4.54
C VAL A 133 -6.61 -24.91 3.18
N GLU A 134 -7.13 -25.96 2.58
CA GLU A 134 -7.93 -25.88 1.35
C GLU A 134 -9.30 -25.24 1.55
N ASN A 135 -9.74 -25.09 2.79
CA ASN A 135 -10.95 -24.36 3.16
C ASN A 135 -10.62 -22.89 3.55
N THR A 136 -9.73 -22.29 2.80
CA THR A 136 -9.43 -20.85 2.82
C THR A 136 -10.34 -20.14 1.84
N TYR A 137 -10.99 -19.09 2.30
CA TYR A 137 -11.87 -18.26 1.48
C TYR A 137 -11.30 -16.84 1.38
N ILE A 138 -11.58 -16.18 0.25
CA ILE A 138 -11.25 -14.78 -0.03
C ILE A 138 -12.47 -14.08 -0.59
N ARG A 139 -12.52 -12.76 -0.35
CA ARG A 139 -13.61 -11.90 -0.85
C ARG A 139 -13.27 -11.41 -2.24
N THR A 140 -14.22 -11.55 -3.18
CA THR A 140 -14.11 -11.01 -4.53
C THR A 140 -15.46 -10.39 -4.92
N GLY A 141 -15.48 -9.08 -5.12
CA GLY A 141 -16.74 -8.35 -5.25
C GLY A 141 -17.56 -8.44 -3.98
N ASP A 142 -18.80 -8.91 -4.08
CA ASP A 142 -19.72 -9.13 -2.98
C ASP A 142 -19.82 -10.61 -2.53
N GLY A 143 -18.96 -11.49 -3.09
CA GLY A 143 -19.03 -12.93 -2.87
C GLY A 143 -17.80 -13.52 -2.18
N ASP A 144 -18.06 -14.62 -1.43
CA ASP A 144 -17.04 -15.43 -0.79
C ASP A 144 -16.72 -16.64 -1.68
N ARG A 145 -15.47 -16.80 -2.07
CA ARG A 145 -15.03 -17.96 -2.84
C ARG A 145 -13.81 -18.62 -2.22
N LYS A 146 -13.62 -19.89 -2.49
CA LYS A 146 -12.37 -20.56 -2.13
C LYS A 146 -11.18 -19.90 -2.83
N ALA A 147 -10.09 -19.74 -2.07
CA ALA A 147 -8.82 -19.29 -2.62
C ALA A 147 -8.36 -20.27 -3.71
N THR A 148 -7.82 -19.74 -4.79
CA THR A 148 -7.11 -20.53 -5.80
C THR A 148 -5.81 -21.07 -5.20
N ARG A 149 -5.17 -22.03 -5.86
CA ARG A 149 -3.88 -22.56 -5.43
C ARG A 149 -2.80 -21.47 -5.37
N ASP A 150 -2.80 -20.56 -6.34
CA ASP A 150 -1.82 -19.47 -6.40
C ASP A 150 -2.03 -18.43 -5.31
N GLU A 151 -3.28 -18.09 -5.02
CA GLU A 151 -3.64 -17.19 -3.91
C GLU A 151 -3.29 -17.82 -2.55
N LEU A 152 -3.56 -19.11 -2.38
CA LEU A 152 -3.17 -19.84 -1.16
C LEU A 152 -1.64 -19.84 -0.98
N ASN A 153 -0.89 -20.11 -2.04
CA ASN A 153 0.56 -20.04 -2.02
C ASN A 153 1.05 -18.63 -1.70
N ALA A 154 0.40 -17.59 -2.23
CA ALA A 154 0.72 -16.20 -1.93
C ALA A 154 0.49 -15.86 -0.45
N LEU A 155 -0.64 -16.28 0.12
CA LEU A 155 -0.91 -16.10 1.56
C LEU A 155 0.14 -16.79 2.45
N LEU A 156 0.52 -18.02 2.10
CA LEU A 156 1.56 -18.77 2.83
C LEU A 156 2.94 -18.11 2.72
N ARG A 157 3.32 -17.59 1.55
CA ARG A 157 4.56 -16.81 1.37
C ARG A 157 4.54 -15.51 2.16
N ASN A 158 3.41 -14.81 2.19
CA ASN A 158 3.25 -13.57 2.96
C ASN A 158 3.37 -13.80 4.47
N ALA A 159 2.91 -14.96 4.95
CA ALA A 159 3.04 -15.33 6.34
C ALA A 159 4.52 -15.53 6.74
N ASN A 160 5.33 -16.06 5.83
CA ASN A 160 6.77 -16.27 6.03
C ASN A 160 7.59 -15.70 4.85
N PRO A 161 7.79 -14.38 4.78
CA PRO A 161 8.37 -13.70 3.61
C PRO A 161 9.88 -13.90 3.45
N VAL A 162 10.60 -14.43 4.42
CA VAL A 162 12.10 -14.46 4.49
C VAL A 162 12.73 -15.41 3.47
N GLN A 163 12.22 -15.42 2.24
CA GLN A 163 12.72 -16.31 1.19
C GLN A 163 14.09 -15.91 0.65
N ASP A 164 14.42 -14.64 0.64
CA ASP A 164 15.69 -14.12 0.12
C ASP A 164 16.89 -14.36 1.05
N SER A 165 16.64 -14.68 2.33
CA SER A 165 17.67 -15.03 3.31
C SER A 165 18.11 -16.48 3.24
N LEU A 166 17.37 -17.33 2.53
CA LEU A 166 17.75 -18.73 2.32
C LEU A 166 18.96 -18.84 1.40
N ALA A 167 19.68 -19.96 1.51
CA ALA A 167 20.80 -20.27 0.60
C ALA A 167 20.29 -20.44 -0.85
N ALA A 168 21.10 -20.01 -1.78
CA ALA A 168 21.01 -20.38 -3.18
C ALA A 168 21.91 -21.62 -3.41
N ASP A 169 21.43 -22.81 -3.01
CA ASP A 169 22.22 -24.03 -2.79
C ASP A 169 22.89 -24.41 -4.06
N LYS A 170 22.96 -24.18 -5.08
CA LYS A 170 23.71 -24.66 -6.26
C LYS A 170 24.49 -23.55 -6.95
N PHE A 171 24.38 -22.34 -6.40
CA PHE A 171 24.95 -21.16 -7.00
C PHE A 171 26.23 -20.76 -6.25
N THR A 172 27.19 -20.24 -6.98
CA THR A 172 28.53 -19.88 -6.53
C THR A 172 28.83 -18.42 -6.81
N LEU A 173 30.06 -17.96 -6.52
CA LEU A 173 30.50 -16.63 -6.92
C LEU A 173 30.53 -16.43 -8.44
N ASP A 174 30.68 -17.49 -9.22
CA ASP A 174 30.72 -17.42 -10.68
C ASP A 174 29.35 -17.09 -11.28
N ASP A 175 28.27 -17.27 -10.52
CA ASP A 175 26.91 -16.91 -10.89
C ASP A 175 26.57 -15.42 -10.60
N LEU A 176 27.46 -14.74 -9.86
CA LEU A 176 27.38 -13.31 -9.67
C LEU A 176 28.03 -12.56 -10.85
N ASP A 177 27.47 -11.40 -11.17
CA ASP A 177 28.07 -10.48 -12.12
C ASP A 177 29.25 -9.74 -11.46
N SER A 178 30.45 -9.94 -12.00
CA SER A 178 31.68 -9.39 -11.44
C SER A 178 31.72 -7.88 -11.38
N ASP A 179 31.15 -7.21 -12.40
CA ASP A 179 31.11 -5.76 -12.50
C ASP A 179 30.14 -5.16 -11.49
N SER A 180 28.96 -5.75 -11.34
CA SER A 180 28.00 -5.39 -10.31
C SER A 180 28.57 -5.56 -8.91
N LEU A 181 29.24 -6.68 -8.65
CA LEU A 181 29.84 -6.97 -7.35
C LEU A 181 30.99 -5.99 -7.02
N LEU A 182 31.84 -5.70 -7.99
CA LEU A 182 32.94 -4.74 -7.82
C LEU A 182 32.38 -3.33 -7.56
N SER A 183 31.48 -2.86 -8.38
CA SER A 183 30.86 -1.55 -8.23
C SER A 183 30.10 -1.41 -6.90
N PHE A 184 29.36 -2.44 -6.49
CA PHE A 184 28.70 -2.48 -5.18
C PHE A 184 29.71 -2.38 -4.03
N LYS A 185 30.77 -3.19 -4.07
CA LYS A 185 31.82 -3.20 -3.07
C LYS A 185 32.53 -1.85 -2.94
N GLU A 186 32.84 -1.19 -4.06
CA GLU A 186 33.40 0.16 -4.10
C GLU A 186 32.49 1.21 -3.47
N ARG A 187 31.21 1.19 -3.81
CA ARG A 187 30.23 2.15 -3.27
C ARG A 187 30.05 1.98 -1.76
N VAL A 188 29.97 0.73 -1.28
CA VAL A 188 29.87 0.42 0.15
C VAL A 188 31.14 0.83 0.87
N SER A 189 32.33 0.62 0.28
CA SER A 189 33.61 1.01 0.84
C SER A 189 33.76 2.53 0.99
N LYS A 190 33.27 3.30 0.02
CA LYS A 190 33.27 4.78 0.11
C LYS A 190 32.43 5.28 1.27
N ARG A 191 31.35 4.58 1.62
CA ARG A 191 30.49 4.95 2.76
C ARG A 191 31.06 4.52 4.11
N ASN A 192 31.83 3.44 4.14
CA ASN A 192 32.48 2.93 5.35
C ASN A 192 33.96 2.66 5.13
N PRO A 193 34.78 3.69 5.01
CA PRO A 193 36.23 3.53 4.72
C PRO A 193 36.99 2.73 5.80
N ARG A 194 36.48 2.75 7.04
CA ARG A 194 37.12 2.04 8.17
C ARG A 194 37.03 0.52 8.04
N ALA A 195 36.07 0.01 7.32
CA ALA A 195 35.83 -1.43 7.18
C ALA A 195 36.80 -2.11 6.21
N LYS A 196 37.55 -1.33 5.39
CA LYS A 196 38.56 -1.84 4.43
C LYS A 196 38.04 -2.96 3.53
N TYR A 197 36.79 -2.85 3.08
CA TYR A 197 36.15 -3.88 2.27
C TYR A 197 36.89 -4.17 0.96
N LEU A 198 37.57 -3.17 0.36
CA LEU A 198 38.33 -3.34 -0.88
C LEU A 198 39.51 -4.30 -0.72
N ASP A 199 40.08 -4.40 0.49
CA ASP A 199 41.20 -5.30 0.80
C ASP A 199 40.73 -6.77 1.01
N MET A 200 39.44 -7.02 1.08
CA MET A 200 38.86 -8.35 1.29
C MET A 200 38.69 -9.12 -0.01
N THR A 201 38.74 -10.45 0.04
CA THR A 201 38.23 -11.31 -1.03
C THR A 201 36.72 -11.10 -1.18
N ASN A 202 36.14 -11.47 -2.32
CA ASN A 202 34.70 -11.35 -2.55
C ASN A 202 33.88 -12.22 -1.57
N GLU A 203 34.35 -13.44 -1.28
CA GLU A 203 33.74 -14.31 -0.25
C GLU A 203 33.69 -13.65 1.11
N ARG A 204 34.84 -13.13 1.56
CA ARG A 204 34.95 -12.47 2.85
C ARG A 204 34.07 -11.21 2.91
N PHE A 205 34.09 -10.39 1.87
CA PHE A 205 33.23 -9.20 1.78
C PHE A 205 31.75 -9.57 1.89
N LEU A 206 31.25 -10.53 1.08
CA LEU A 206 29.87 -10.95 1.09
C LEU A 206 29.46 -11.58 2.44
N THR A 207 30.36 -12.32 3.06
CA THR A 207 30.13 -12.87 4.41
C THR A 207 30.03 -11.75 5.45
N GLU A 208 30.95 -10.79 5.42
CA GLU A 208 31.01 -9.68 6.38
C GLU A 208 29.74 -8.81 6.29
N VAL A 209 29.27 -8.53 5.08
CA VAL A 209 28.04 -7.78 4.89
C VAL A 209 26.78 -8.65 5.06
N GLY A 210 26.92 -9.95 5.34
CA GLY A 210 25.83 -10.90 5.59
C GLY A 210 25.01 -11.25 4.35
N ALA A 211 25.57 -11.08 3.16
CA ALA A 211 25.03 -11.47 1.87
C ALA A 211 25.31 -12.96 1.54
N ALA A 212 26.28 -13.55 2.22
CA ALA A 212 26.66 -14.95 2.14
C ALA A 212 27.06 -15.48 3.53
N TYR A 213 27.27 -16.77 3.64
CA TYR A 213 27.79 -17.42 4.84
C TYR A 213 28.50 -18.71 4.51
N HIS A 214 29.30 -19.24 5.47
CA HIS A 214 29.82 -20.59 5.40
C HIS A 214 28.88 -21.51 6.19
N ASP A 215 28.43 -22.58 5.55
CA ASP A 215 27.69 -23.65 6.21
C ASP A 215 28.56 -24.24 7.32
N ARG A 216 28.02 -24.37 8.52
CA ARG A 216 28.79 -24.77 9.70
C ARG A 216 29.17 -26.26 9.70
N ASP A 217 28.36 -27.07 9.05
CA ASP A 217 28.56 -28.53 9.03
C ASP A 217 29.51 -28.93 7.92
N THR A 218 29.40 -28.31 6.76
CA THR A 218 30.21 -28.66 5.57
C THR A 218 31.38 -27.73 5.31
N GLY A 219 31.38 -26.53 5.88
CA GLY A 219 32.37 -25.46 5.58
C GLY A 219 32.16 -24.81 4.21
N THR A 220 31.11 -25.19 3.46
CA THR A 220 30.86 -24.71 2.12
C THR A 220 30.41 -23.25 2.14
N PHE A 221 30.99 -22.41 1.27
CA PHE A 221 30.54 -21.05 1.06
C PHE A 221 29.22 -21.05 0.28
N LEU A 222 28.21 -20.37 0.82
CA LEU A 222 26.88 -20.28 0.27
C LEU A 222 26.43 -18.82 0.14
N ILE A 223 26.03 -18.41 -1.05
CA ILE A 223 25.39 -17.13 -1.29
C ILE A 223 23.90 -17.20 -0.94
N LYS A 224 23.33 -16.08 -0.49
CA LYS A 224 21.90 -16.00 -0.23
C LYS A 224 21.13 -15.70 -1.50
N ARG A 225 19.86 -16.13 -1.57
CA ARG A 225 18.97 -15.91 -2.73
C ARG A 225 18.82 -14.42 -3.05
N GLY A 226 18.69 -13.55 -2.02
CA GLY A 226 18.65 -12.10 -2.20
C GLY A 226 19.95 -11.52 -2.79
N THR A 227 21.10 -12.14 -2.50
CA THR A 227 22.39 -11.76 -3.11
C THR A 227 22.41 -12.10 -4.59
N LEU A 228 21.91 -13.28 -4.95
CA LEU A 228 21.77 -13.67 -6.36
C LEU A 228 20.83 -12.70 -7.11
N LEU A 229 19.66 -12.39 -6.55
CA LEU A 229 18.76 -11.39 -7.15
C LEU A 229 19.42 -10.02 -7.32
N PHE A 230 20.23 -9.61 -6.34
CA PHE A 230 20.79 -8.27 -6.30
C PHE A 230 22.04 -8.09 -7.18
N LEU A 231 22.89 -9.12 -7.27
CA LEU A 231 24.21 -9.05 -7.96
C LEU A 231 24.41 -10.16 -8.99
N GLY A 232 23.43 -11.05 -9.19
CA GLY A 232 23.57 -12.22 -10.06
C GLY A 232 23.57 -11.88 -11.54
N LYS A 233 24.05 -12.84 -12.35
CA LYS A 233 23.82 -12.88 -13.79
C LYS A 233 22.34 -13.21 -14.05
N VAL A 234 21.72 -12.57 -15.03
CA VAL A 234 20.26 -12.73 -15.28
C VAL A 234 19.87 -14.19 -15.51
N ASN A 235 20.69 -14.96 -16.22
CA ASN A 235 20.40 -16.38 -16.44
C ASN A 235 20.40 -17.18 -15.13
N ALA A 236 21.35 -16.93 -14.24
CA ALA A 236 21.40 -17.57 -12.92
C ALA A 236 20.21 -17.13 -12.04
N ILE A 237 19.82 -15.85 -12.10
CA ILE A 237 18.63 -15.37 -11.42
C ILE A 237 17.38 -16.09 -11.92
N LYS A 238 17.18 -16.20 -13.26
CA LYS A 238 16.01 -16.83 -13.87
C LYS A 238 15.96 -18.35 -13.66
N GLU A 239 17.10 -19.00 -13.42
CA GLU A 239 17.15 -20.40 -13.03
C GLU A 239 16.50 -20.63 -11.65
N LEU A 240 16.76 -19.75 -10.68
CA LEU A 240 16.18 -19.86 -9.34
C LEU A 240 14.82 -19.18 -9.21
N PHE A 241 14.62 -18.08 -9.93
CA PHE A 241 13.40 -17.26 -9.98
C PHE A 241 12.90 -17.16 -11.43
N PRO A 242 12.22 -18.19 -11.94
CA PRO A 242 11.81 -18.24 -13.37
C PRO A 242 10.92 -17.08 -13.82
N HIS A 243 10.28 -16.42 -12.87
CA HIS A 243 9.39 -15.29 -13.11
C HIS A 243 10.06 -13.92 -12.86
N TYR A 244 11.37 -13.91 -12.60
CA TYR A 244 12.10 -12.64 -12.46
C TYR A 244 11.94 -11.80 -13.72
N HIS A 245 11.36 -10.64 -13.56
CA HIS A 245 11.20 -9.67 -14.63
C HIS A 245 11.10 -8.25 -14.05
N VAL A 246 11.88 -7.33 -14.61
CA VAL A 246 11.93 -5.92 -14.21
C VAL A 246 11.83 -5.04 -15.46
N ASP A 247 10.90 -4.08 -15.42
CA ASP A 247 10.66 -3.14 -16.51
C ASP A 247 10.59 -1.70 -15.99
N TYR A 248 11.22 -0.81 -16.70
CA TYR A 248 11.05 0.63 -16.59
C TYR A 248 10.65 1.22 -17.94
N PHE A 249 9.65 2.09 -17.93
CA PHE A 249 9.16 2.79 -19.12
C PHE A 249 9.13 4.30 -18.88
N ASN A 250 9.76 5.06 -19.77
CA ASN A 250 9.53 6.49 -19.88
C ASN A 250 8.41 6.74 -20.89
N ARG A 251 7.25 7.16 -20.39
CA ARG A 251 6.03 7.42 -21.17
C ARG A 251 5.69 8.90 -21.29
N ARG A 252 6.61 9.79 -20.95
CA ARG A 252 6.39 11.25 -21.06
C ARG A 252 6.10 11.66 -22.50
N GLY A 253 5.19 12.62 -22.68
CA GLY A 253 4.81 13.18 -23.98
C GLY A 253 4.02 12.25 -24.90
N ASN A 254 3.85 10.96 -24.55
CA ASN A 254 3.08 10.02 -25.35
C ASN A 254 2.55 8.86 -24.48
N ASN A 255 1.24 8.71 -24.38
CA ASN A 255 0.61 7.66 -23.57
C ASN A 255 0.61 6.28 -24.24
N ASP A 256 0.76 6.21 -25.57
CA ASP A 256 0.62 4.95 -26.32
C ASP A 256 1.93 4.17 -26.43
N ARG A 257 3.08 4.87 -26.42
CA ARG A 257 4.40 4.24 -26.50
C ARG A 257 5.35 4.85 -25.48
N TRP A 258 6.35 4.08 -25.11
CA TRP A 258 7.49 4.60 -24.34
C TRP A 258 8.50 5.25 -25.29
N ILE A 259 9.20 6.25 -24.79
CA ILE A 259 10.34 6.88 -25.46
C ILE A 259 11.67 6.28 -25.01
N ASP A 260 11.66 5.56 -23.87
CA ASP A 260 12.84 4.87 -23.33
C ASP A 260 12.38 3.69 -22.46
N ARG A 261 13.13 2.59 -22.48
CA ARG A 261 12.86 1.36 -21.74
C ARG A 261 14.13 0.79 -21.12
N VAL A 262 14.01 0.19 -19.95
CA VAL A 262 15.05 -0.62 -19.31
C VAL A 262 14.41 -1.93 -18.87
N THR A 263 14.95 -3.07 -19.33
CA THR A 263 14.36 -4.40 -19.06
C THR A 263 15.45 -5.47 -18.97
N ASP A 264 15.14 -6.59 -18.33
CA ASP A 264 16.00 -7.78 -18.29
C ASP A 264 15.85 -8.69 -19.52
N ASP A 265 14.87 -8.42 -20.40
CA ASP A 265 14.62 -9.25 -21.57
C ASP A 265 15.43 -8.82 -22.81
N GLU A 266 16.05 -7.66 -22.80
CA GLU A 266 16.84 -7.16 -23.91
C GLU A 266 18.34 -7.35 -23.65
N PRO A 267 19.10 -7.90 -24.61
CA PRO A 267 20.55 -7.97 -24.49
C PRO A 267 21.13 -6.56 -24.35
N GLY A 268 21.75 -6.28 -23.22
CA GLY A 268 22.33 -4.98 -22.90
C GLY A 268 23.81 -5.06 -22.55
N SER A 269 24.38 -3.90 -22.28
CA SER A 269 25.77 -3.80 -21.81
C SER A 269 25.94 -4.24 -20.36
N TYR A 270 24.84 -4.50 -19.64
CA TYR A 270 24.83 -4.83 -18.21
C TYR A 270 23.92 -6.03 -17.95
N GLU A 271 24.32 -6.87 -16.98
CA GLU A 271 23.42 -7.85 -16.39
C GLU A 271 22.32 -7.11 -15.63
N MET A 272 21.05 -7.30 -16.01
CA MET A 272 19.92 -6.55 -15.45
C MET A 272 19.45 -7.19 -14.14
N ASN A 273 20.34 -7.31 -13.18
CA ASN A 273 20.02 -7.62 -11.79
C ASN A 273 19.45 -6.40 -11.07
N ILE A 274 19.00 -6.58 -9.81
CA ILE A 274 18.35 -5.50 -9.04
C ILE A 274 19.29 -4.31 -8.85
N TYR A 275 20.58 -4.51 -8.64
CA TYR A 275 21.56 -3.44 -8.45
C TYR A 275 21.71 -2.55 -9.67
N ASN A 276 21.88 -3.17 -10.84
CA ASN A 276 22.02 -2.44 -12.10
C ASN A 276 20.70 -1.78 -12.51
N PHE A 277 19.57 -2.50 -12.39
CA PHE A 277 18.25 -1.94 -12.66
C PHE A 277 17.99 -0.70 -11.79
N PHE A 278 18.20 -0.79 -10.48
CA PHE A 278 18.10 0.35 -9.56
C PHE A 278 18.99 1.52 -10.00
N SER A 279 20.25 1.25 -10.26
CA SER A 279 21.25 2.29 -10.57
C SER A 279 20.91 3.03 -11.86
N ILE A 280 20.48 2.31 -12.91
CA ILE A 280 20.14 2.87 -14.21
C ILE A 280 18.81 3.65 -14.13
N VAL A 281 17.78 3.04 -13.54
CA VAL A 281 16.46 3.66 -13.46
C VAL A 281 16.48 4.92 -12.58
N TYR A 282 17.16 4.85 -11.44
CA TYR A 282 17.29 6.00 -10.55
C TYR A 282 17.99 7.18 -11.23
N GLU A 283 19.09 6.93 -11.96
CA GLU A 283 19.80 8.01 -12.67
C GLU A 283 18.95 8.60 -13.81
N LYS A 284 18.23 7.75 -14.57
CA LYS A 284 17.28 8.23 -15.58
C LYS A 284 16.19 9.12 -14.98
N MET A 285 15.56 8.68 -13.92
CA MET A 285 14.49 9.43 -13.25
C MET A 285 15.01 10.74 -12.62
N ARG A 286 16.21 10.71 -12.03
CA ARG A 286 16.88 11.89 -11.51
C ARG A 286 17.18 12.94 -12.58
N THR A 287 17.68 12.50 -13.73
CA THR A 287 17.93 13.38 -14.89
C THR A 287 16.63 14.04 -15.37
N MET A 288 15.53 13.29 -15.43
CA MET A 288 14.21 13.84 -15.78
C MET A 288 13.75 14.94 -14.82
N LEU A 289 13.98 14.77 -13.51
CA LEU A 289 13.65 15.82 -12.55
C LEU A 289 14.46 17.08 -12.81
N GLN A 290 15.76 16.95 -13.06
CA GLN A 290 16.63 18.09 -13.35
C GLN A 290 16.19 18.85 -14.60
N GLU A 291 15.78 18.15 -15.66
CA GLU A 291 15.24 18.75 -16.88
C GLU A 291 13.93 19.51 -16.63
N ALA A 292 12.99 18.90 -15.88
CA ALA A 292 11.71 19.52 -15.55
C ALA A 292 11.90 20.82 -14.76
N PHE A 293 12.79 20.81 -13.76
CA PHE A 293 13.10 22.00 -12.96
C PHE A 293 13.88 23.09 -13.71
N ALA A 294 14.68 22.72 -14.70
CA ALA A 294 15.39 23.69 -15.53
C ALA A 294 14.46 24.48 -16.48
N LEU A 295 13.34 23.86 -16.89
CA LEU A 295 12.34 24.48 -17.75
C LEU A 295 11.35 25.39 -17.00
N ASP A 296 11.15 25.15 -15.70
CA ASP A 296 10.13 25.85 -14.88
C ASP A 296 10.74 26.87 -13.90
N SER A 297 11.77 27.61 -14.32
CA SER A 297 12.59 28.51 -13.48
C SER A 297 11.84 29.66 -12.82
N GLU A 298 10.57 29.91 -13.15
CA GLU A 298 9.80 31.05 -12.60
C GLU A 298 8.77 30.72 -11.50
N GLN A 299 8.36 29.46 -11.31
CA GLN A 299 7.23 29.17 -10.42
C GLN A 299 7.51 28.29 -9.19
N PHE A 300 8.51 27.42 -9.17
CA PHE A 300 8.76 26.55 -8.03
C PHE A 300 10.25 26.38 -7.69
N ARG A 301 10.70 27.09 -6.66
CA ARG A 301 12.00 26.82 -6.01
C ARG A 301 11.83 25.69 -4.99
N LEU A 302 11.71 24.46 -5.45
CA LEU A 302 11.85 23.30 -4.56
C LEU A 302 13.32 22.86 -4.56
N PRO A 303 13.87 22.49 -3.41
CA PRO A 303 15.12 21.75 -3.39
C PRO A 303 14.90 20.44 -4.15
N ILE A 304 15.56 20.27 -5.29
CA ILE A 304 15.59 19.01 -6.06
C ILE A 304 15.89 17.82 -5.14
N SER A 305 16.59 18.05 -4.03
CA SER A 305 16.98 17.07 -3.04
C SER A 305 15.81 16.26 -2.45
N ASP A 306 14.67 16.90 -2.13
CA ASP A 306 13.62 16.25 -1.34
C ASP A 306 12.77 15.28 -2.17
N PHE A 307 12.49 15.64 -3.43
CA PHE A 307 11.76 14.73 -4.32
C PHE A 307 12.67 13.63 -4.91
N ASP A 308 13.95 13.90 -5.07
CA ASP A 308 14.97 12.91 -5.43
C ASP A 308 15.04 11.79 -4.38
N GLU A 309 15.00 12.14 -3.08
CA GLU A 309 14.92 11.17 -1.99
C GLU A 309 13.62 10.36 -2.04
N THR A 310 12.51 11.00 -2.33
CA THR A 310 11.21 10.35 -2.50
C THR A 310 11.24 9.31 -3.62
N LEU A 311 11.76 9.65 -4.80
CA LEU A 311 11.87 8.70 -5.92
C LEU A 311 12.80 7.53 -5.58
N ARG A 312 13.95 7.81 -4.99
CA ARG A 312 14.88 6.77 -4.54
C ARG A 312 14.19 5.78 -3.60
N GLU A 313 13.46 6.28 -2.62
CA GLU A 313 12.72 5.45 -1.66
C GLU A 313 11.61 4.63 -2.33
N CYS A 314 10.87 5.22 -3.29
CA CYS A 314 9.85 4.51 -4.06
C CYS A 314 10.46 3.34 -4.86
N ILE A 315 11.60 3.55 -5.54
CA ILE A 315 12.28 2.49 -6.30
C ILE A 315 12.76 1.38 -5.35
N VAL A 316 13.40 1.74 -4.24
CA VAL A 316 13.88 0.77 -3.24
C VAL A 316 12.72 -0.04 -2.67
N ASN A 317 11.61 0.61 -2.29
CA ASN A 317 10.44 -0.10 -1.78
C ASN A 317 9.84 -1.03 -2.81
N CYS A 318 9.71 -0.59 -4.07
CA CYS A 318 9.22 -1.42 -5.16
C CYS A 318 10.06 -2.70 -5.33
N LEU A 319 11.39 -2.58 -5.31
CA LEU A 319 12.31 -3.72 -5.49
C LEU A 319 12.43 -4.60 -4.23
N ALA A 320 12.51 -4.00 -3.04
CA ALA A 320 12.72 -4.75 -1.80
C ALA A 320 11.46 -5.46 -1.28
N HIS A 321 10.27 -5.04 -1.72
CA HIS A 321 9.01 -5.64 -1.30
C HIS A 321 8.37 -6.55 -2.37
N ALA A 322 8.97 -6.70 -3.56
CA ALA A 322 8.48 -7.57 -4.61
C ALA A 322 8.52 -9.05 -4.22
N ASP A 323 7.48 -9.80 -4.58
CA ASP A 323 7.45 -11.27 -4.50
C ASP A 323 8.02 -11.87 -5.80
N TYR A 324 9.33 -12.07 -5.84
CA TYR A 324 10.03 -12.61 -7.03
C TYR A 324 9.69 -14.07 -7.36
N VAL A 325 8.95 -14.75 -6.50
CA VAL A 325 8.43 -16.12 -6.76
C VAL A 325 7.13 -16.07 -7.53
N GLN A 326 6.38 -14.96 -7.42
CA GLN A 326 5.11 -14.78 -8.10
C GLN A 326 5.31 -14.45 -9.59
N GLY A 327 4.49 -15.06 -10.46
CA GLY A 327 4.66 -14.90 -11.90
C GLY A 327 4.09 -13.62 -12.49
N TYR A 328 3.07 -13.02 -11.86
CA TYR A 328 2.37 -11.84 -12.40
C TYR A 328 1.71 -11.04 -11.25
N PRO A 329 1.69 -9.70 -11.34
CA PRO A 329 2.44 -8.86 -12.29
C PRO A 329 3.96 -8.91 -12.04
N SER A 330 4.76 -8.42 -12.99
CA SER A 330 6.20 -8.20 -12.79
C SER A 330 6.46 -6.87 -12.07
N VAL A 331 7.72 -6.67 -11.65
CA VAL A 331 8.15 -5.34 -11.20
C VAL A 331 8.12 -4.38 -12.38
N LYS A 332 7.39 -3.27 -12.24
CA LYS A 332 7.25 -2.26 -13.28
C LYS A 332 7.31 -0.86 -12.70
N ILE A 333 8.13 -0.01 -13.31
CA ILE A 333 8.25 1.41 -12.98
C ILE A 333 7.94 2.21 -14.22
N GLU A 334 7.01 3.15 -14.13
CA GLU A 334 6.60 3.98 -15.25
C GLU A 334 6.71 5.46 -14.88
N ALA A 335 7.33 6.26 -15.75
CA ALA A 335 7.45 7.70 -15.63
C ALA A 335 6.56 8.39 -16.66
N TYR A 336 5.67 9.26 -16.17
CA TYR A 336 4.74 10.07 -16.97
C TYR A 336 5.03 11.56 -16.78
N ASP A 337 4.31 12.40 -17.52
CA ASP A 337 4.37 13.84 -17.31
C ASP A 337 3.79 14.22 -15.94
N GLY A 338 4.63 14.57 -14.99
CA GLY A 338 4.26 15.01 -13.66
C GLY A 338 3.87 13.91 -12.66
N TRP A 339 4.05 12.63 -12.98
CA TRP A 339 3.80 11.55 -12.04
C TRP A 339 4.54 10.26 -12.37
N PHE A 340 4.64 9.37 -11.38
CA PHE A 340 5.35 8.10 -11.46
C PHE A 340 4.50 6.98 -10.88
N ARG A 341 4.62 5.80 -11.47
CA ARG A 341 3.92 4.59 -11.07
C ARG A 341 4.91 3.48 -10.77
N PHE A 342 4.76 2.88 -9.60
CA PHE A 342 5.58 1.77 -9.12
C PHE A 342 4.67 0.58 -8.85
N ILE A 343 4.92 -0.54 -9.51
CA ILE A 343 4.16 -1.79 -9.36
C ILE A 343 5.13 -2.88 -8.97
N ASN A 344 4.81 -3.60 -7.92
CA ASN A 344 5.53 -4.81 -7.55
C ASN A 344 4.57 -5.97 -7.26
N PRO A 345 4.95 -7.21 -7.62
CA PRO A 345 4.19 -8.40 -7.26
C PRO A 345 4.10 -8.56 -5.75
N GLY A 346 2.96 -9.07 -5.29
CA GLY A 346 2.69 -9.37 -3.90
C GLY A 346 2.04 -8.22 -3.11
N LYS A 347 1.23 -8.61 -2.13
CA LYS A 347 0.55 -7.71 -1.21
C LYS A 347 1.53 -6.98 -0.30
N MET A 348 1.23 -5.77 0.09
CA MET A 348 1.94 -5.05 1.15
C MET A 348 1.81 -5.80 2.49
N LEU A 349 2.94 -6.03 3.18
CA LEU A 349 3.00 -6.80 4.43
C LEU A 349 2.64 -6.01 5.68
N VAL A 350 2.39 -4.72 5.52
CA VAL A 350 1.88 -3.80 6.54
C VAL A 350 0.60 -3.15 6.00
N SER A 351 -0.26 -2.63 6.87
CA SER A 351 -1.43 -1.87 6.40
C SER A 351 -1.00 -0.57 5.72
N THR A 352 -1.85 -0.05 4.82
CA THR A 352 -1.64 1.26 4.18
C THR A 352 -1.47 2.36 5.23
N GLU A 353 -2.24 2.30 6.31
CA GLU A 353 -2.14 3.22 7.43
C GLU A 353 -0.78 3.14 8.12
N GLN A 354 -0.30 1.94 8.44
CA GLN A 354 1.03 1.73 9.01
C GLN A 354 2.14 2.23 8.07
N PHE A 355 1.99 2.02 6.75
CA PHE A 355 2.93 2.54 5.78
C PHE A 355 2.99 4.06 5.81
N ILE A 356 1.84 4.75 5.82
CA ILE A 356 1.74 6.20 5.84
C ILE A 356 2.26 6.78 7.17
N THR A 357 1.91 6.15 8.29
CA THR A 357 2.25 6.66 9.62
C THR A 357 3.66 6.29 10.04
N GLY A 358 4.24 5.27 9.44
CA GLY A 358 5.54 4.73 9.82
C GLY A 358 5.46 3.83 11.05
N GLY A 359 6.59 3.28 11.42
CA GLY A 359 6.73 2.36 12.55
C GLY A 359 7.49 1.10 12.16
N ASP A 360 6.92 -0.06 12.44
CA ASP A 360 7.54 -1.33 12.11
C ASP A 360 7.59 -1.54 10.60
N SER A 361 8.78 -1.79 10.08
CA SER A 361 9.00 -2.17 8.68
C SER A 361 9.18 -3.67 8.58
N ARG A 362 8.44 -4.28 7.67
CA ARG A 362 8.55 -5.71 7.38
C ARG A 362 8.88 -5.92 5.90
N PRO A 363 10.16 -5.84 5.52
CA PRO A 363 10.54 -6.08 4.13
C PRO A 363 10.29 -7.54 3.75
N ARG A 364 9.82 -7.76 2.52
CA ARG A 364 9.69 -9.12 1.96
C ARG A 364 11.06 -9.72 1.70
N ASN A 365 12.00 -8.90 1.24
CA ASN A 365 13.37 -9.30 0.91
C ASN A 365 14.35 -8.56 1.82
N GLU A 366 14.69 -9.20 2.94
CA GLU A 366 15.56 -8.60 3.97
C GLU A 366 16.98 -8.39 3.50
N ILE A 367 17.51 -9.31 2.67
CA ILE A 367 18.88 -9.20 2.14
C ILE A 367 18.94 -8.07 1.12
N ILE A 368 17.98 -7.99 0.21
CA ILE A 368 17.89 -6.88 -0.77
C ILE A 368 17.81 -5.53 -0.03
N MET A 369 16.94 -5.42 0.96
CA MET A 369 16.80 -4.20 1.76
C MET A 369 18.10 -3.87 2.50
N LYS A 370 18.80 -4.87 3.04
CA LYS A 370 20.11 -4.70 3.69
C LYS A 370 21.16 -4.15 2.71
N MET A 371 21.19 -4.68 1.49
CA MET A 371 22.13 -4.23 0.46
C MET A 371 21.84 -2.79 0.03
N PHE A 372 20.57 -2.39 -0.10
CA PHE A 372 20.20 -0.99 -0.33
C PHE A 372 20.62 -0.07 0.82
N ARG A 373 20.49 -0.50 2.07
CA ARG A 373 20.98 0.27 3.23
C ARG A 373 22.49 0.45 3.21
N LEU A 374 23.25 -0.57 2.83
CA LEU A 374 24.70 -0.47 2.67
C LEU A 374 25.09 0.56 1.61
N LEU A 375 24.33 0.66 0.52
CA LEU A 375 24.50 1.71 -0.49
C LEU A 375 24.07 3.10 0.00
N GLY A 376 23.32 3.19 1.11
CA GLY A 376 22.67 4.41 1.56
C GLY A 376 21.49 4.84 0.68
N ALA A 377 20.94 3.89 -0.04
CA ALA A 377 19.75 4.12 -0.85
C ALA A 377 18.45 4.09 -0.03
N SER A 378 18.47 3.44 1.15
CA SER A 378 17.39 3.48 2.15
C SER A 378 17.99 3.83 3.51
N GLU A 379 17.35 4.69 4.30
CA GLU A 379 17.94 5.19 5.54
C GLU A 379 17.48 4.44 6.79
N ARG A 380 16.22 4.53 7.17
CA ARG A 380 15.69 3.95 8.41
C ARG A 380 14.49 3.06 8.15
N GLN A 381 14.40 1.96 8.90
CA GLN A 381 13.21 1.11 8.87
C GLN A 381 11.96 1.89 9.25
N GLY A 382 10.88 1.75 8.42
CA GLY A 382 9.58 2.30 8.72
C GLY A 382 9.38 3.79 8.45
N PHE A 383 10.33 4.49 7.84
CA PHE A 383 10.22 5.92 7.53
C PHE A 383 10.01 6.25 6.04
N GLY A 384 10.04 5.26 5.16
CA GLY A 384 9.87 5.48 3.72
C GLY A 384 8.48 6.03 3.35
N GLY A 385 7.42 5.41 3.87
CA GLY A 385 6.06 5.90 3.67
C GLY A 385 5.83 7.33 4.17
N PRO A 386 6.15 7.64 5.45
CA PRO A 386 6.09 9.02 5.95
C PRO A 386 6.86 10.02 5.09
N LEU A 387 8.05 9.68 4.59
CA LEU A 387 8.83 10.54 3.71
C LEU A 387 8.06 10.87 2.43
N ILE A 388 7.51 9.85 1.76
CA ILE A 388 6.78 10.00 0.49
C ILE A 388 5.56 10.90 0.66
N PHE A 389 4.73 10.65 1.67
CA PHE A 389 3.51 11.42 1.92
C PHE A 389 3.79 12.84 2.43
N LYS A 390 4.79 12.99 3.30
CA LYS A 390 5.22 14.29 3.80
C LYS A 390 5.77 15.16 2.68
N SER A 391 6.63 14.61 1.82
CA SER A 391 7.18 15.32 0.66
C SER A 391 6.07 15.86 -0.25
N ALA A 392 5.06 15.05 -0.57
CA ALA A 392 3.92 15.50 -1.37
C ALA A 392 3.16 16.63 -0.71
N MET A 393 2.91 16.56 0.61
CA MET A 393 2.18 17.61 1.35
C MET A 393 2.98 18.92 1.43
N GLU A 394 4.26 18.86 1.78
CA GLU A 394 5.12 20.05 1.92
C GLU A 394 5.29 20.77 0.58
N ASN A 395 5.31 20.02 -0.51
CA ASN A 395 5.44 20.54 -1.87
C ASN A 395 4.10 20.84 -2.55
N ARG A 396 2.97 20.61 -1.88
CA ARG A 396 1.61 20.82 -2.39
C ARG A 396 1.31 19.98 -3.65
N PHE A 397 2.01 18.87 -3.82
CA PHE A 397 1.73 17.91 -4.86
C PHE A 397 0.45 17.13 -4.56
N ARG A 398 -0.12 16.50 -5.57
CA ARG A 398 -1.18 15.53 -5.35
C ARG A 398 -0.69 14.44 -4.39
N SER A 399 -1.54 14.07 -3.43
CA SER A 399 -1.22 13.03 -2.44
C SER A 399 -0.94 11.69 -3.12
N PRO A 400 0.08 10.93 -2.68
CA PRO A 400 0.34 9.60 -3.18
C PRO A 400 -0.86 8.67 -3.02
N GLU A 401 -1.06 7.77 -3.97
CA GLU A 401 -2.11 6.76 -3.96
C GLU A 401 -1.48 5.37 -3.86
N ILE A 402 -2.07 4.52 -3.03
CA ILE A 402 -1.64 3.14 -2.83
C ILE A 402 -2.81 2.21 -3.07
N GLU A 403 -2.63 1.25 -3.95
CA GLU A 403 -3.52 0.13 -4.18
C GLU A 403 -2.77 -1.17 -3.89
N THR A 404 -3.30 -2.02 -3.02
CA THR A 404 -2.67 -3.30 -2.69
C THR A 404 -3.72 -4.39 -2.58
N ASN A 405 -3.42 -5.54 -3.15
CA ASN A 405 -4.22 -6.75 -3.10
C ASN A 405 -3.28 -7.96 -3.01
N ILE A 406 -3.82 -9.19 -3.02
CA ILE A 406 -3.02 -10.41 -2.88
C ILE A 406 -1.98 -10.58 -3.99
N GLU A 407 -2.20 -10.01 -5.16
CA GLU A 407 -1.35 -10.17 -6.35
C GLU A 407 -0.30 -9.08 -6.48
N SER A 408 -0.63 -7.85 -6.08
CA SER A 408 0.23 -6.69 -6.35
C SER A 408 0.07 -5.57 -5.34
N THR A 409 1.09 -4.75 -5.31
CA THR A 409 1.08 -3.40 -4.70
C THR A 409 1.45 -2.38 -5.77
N GLU A 410 0.65 -1.34 -5.88
CA GLU A 410 0.86 -0.20 -6.77
C GLU A 410 0.93 1.09 -5.95
N LEU A 411 1.97 1.88 -6.18
CA LEU A 411 2.16 3.22 -5.62
C LEU A 411 2.24 4.22 -6.77
N ARG A 412 1.41 5.27 -6.71
CA ARG A 412 1.49 6.44 -7.60
C ARG A 412 1.94 7.65 -6.82
N VAL A 413 2.90 8.39 -7.34
CA VAL A 413 3.40 9.63 -6.76
C VAL A 413 3.45 10.74 -7.80
N TRP A 414 3.12 11.95 -7.40
CA TRP A 414 3.08 13.13 -8.28
C TRP A 414 4.16 14.12 -7.88
N ASN A 415 4.73 14.79 -8.86
CA ASN A 415 5.66 15.91 -8.70
C ASN A 415 5.11 17.21 -9.32
N ILE A 416 3.80 17.30 -9.44
CA ILE A 416 3.08 18.49 -9.92
C ILE A 416 2.03 18.94 -8.91
N ASP A 417 1.67 20.21 -8.98
CA ASP A 417 0.59 20.80 -8.19
C ASP A 417 -0.72 20.01 -8.35
N LEU A 418 -1.49 19.91 -7.25
CA LEU A 418 -2.76 19.17 -7.28
C LEU A 418 -3.68 19.63 -8.41
N ALA A 419 -3.77 20.93 -8.67
CA ALA A 419 -4.64 21.46 -9.70
C ALA A 419 -4.22 21.01 -11.11
N ASP A 420 -2.91 20.93 -11.36
CA ASP A 420 -2.36 20.49 -12.66
C ASP A 420 -2.43 18.99 -12.85
N SER A 421 -2.57 18.21 -11.77
CA SER A 421 -2.75 16.76 -11.85
C SER A 421 -4.11 16.34 -12.46
N TYR A 422 -5.01 17.29 -12.70
CA TYR A 422 -6.31 17.07 -13.36
C TYR A 422 -6.34 17.81 -14.69
N PRO A 423 -5.95 17.16 -15.80
CA PRO A 423 -5.83 17.82 -17.11
C PRO A 423 -7.17 18.33 -17.65
N ASP A 424 -8.27 17.69 -17.28
CA ASP A 424 -9.62 18.02 -17.75
C ASP A 424 -10.25 19.25 -17.10
N LEU A 425 -9.64 19.79 -16.04
CA LEU A 425 -10.12 20.99 -15.37
C LEU A 425 -9.82 22.26 -16.18
N GLN A 426 -10.79 23.19 -16.21
CA GLN A 426 -10.61 24.50 -16.78
C GLN A 426 -9.69 25.36 -15.93
N GLU A 427 -9.04 26.38 -16.51
CA GLU A 427 -8.09 27.24 -15.80
C GLU A 427 -8.70 27.95 -14.56
N LEU A 428 -9.97 28.33 -14.61
CA LEU A 428 -10.64 28.91 -13.44
C LEU A 428 -10.81 27.89 -12.31
N GLU A 429 -11.14 26.64 -12.65
CA GLU A 429 -11.26 25.54 -11.69
C GLU A 429 -9.91 25.24 -11.04
N LYS A 430 -8.83 25.15 -11.83
CA LYS A 430 -7.45 24.99 -11.34
C LYS A 430 -7.05 26.15 -10.42
N ASN A 431 -7.36 27.38 -10.81
CA ASN A 431 -7.07 28.56 -9.99
C ASN A 431 -7.82 28.55 -8.64
N ILE A 432 -9.08 28.14 -8.63
CA ILE A 432 -9.85 27.99 -7.38
C ILE A 432 -9.25 26.90 -6.48
N LEU A 433 -8.84 25.75 -7.02
CA LEU A 433 -8.13 24.73 -6.25
C LEU A 433 -6.84 25.27 -5.63
N ARG A 434 -6.03 26.03 -6.39
CA ARG A 434 -4.80 26.66 -5.87
C ARG A 434 -5.07 27.69 -4.77
N ILE A 435 -6.16 28.46 -4.89
CA ILE A 435 -6.58 29.42 -3.85
C ILE A 435 -6.93 28.68 -2.55
N ILE A 436 -7.70 27.60 -2.66
CA ILE A 436 -8.12 26.80 -1.48
C ILE A 436 -6.91 26.06 -0.88
N LEU A 437 -6.00 25.51 -1.71
CA LEU A 437 -4.74 24.88 -1.27
C LEU A 437 -3.84 25.85 -0.48
N LYS A 438 -3.76 27.12 -0.91
CA LYS A 438 -2.98 28.14 -0.23
C LYS A 438 -3.61 28.61 1.08
N SER A 439 -4.91 28.42 1.25
CA SER A 439 -5.59 28.73 2.50
C SER A 439 -5.38 27.61 3.53
N SER A 440 -5.32 27.93 4.79
CA SER A 440 -5.20 26.95 5.88
C SER A 440 -6.50 26.17 6.15
N GLY A 441 -7.55 26.31 5.31
CA GLY A 441 -8.84 25.69 5.57
C GLY A 441 -9.87 25.94 4.47
N SER A 442 -11.15 25.84 4.82
CA SER A 442 -12.26 26.05 3.89
C SER A 442 -12.56 27.55 3.70
N LEU A 443 -12.84 27.95 2.46
CA LEU A 443 -13.19 29.33 2.07
C LEU A 443 -14.64 29.45 1.66
N SER A 444 -15.24 30.61 1.92
CA SER A 444 -16.53 31.00 1.38
C SER A 444 -16.42 31.47 -0.08
N VAL A 445 -17.53 31.49 -0.82
CA VAL A 445 -17.55 32.02 -2.19
C VAL A 445 -17.03 33.46 -2.24
N LYS A 446 -17.39 34.31 -1.26
CA LYS A 446 -16.94 35.71 -1.21
C LYS A 446 -15.42 35.83 -1.08
N GLU A 447 -14.79 34.99 -0.26
CA GLU A 447 -13.35 34.98 -0.09
C GLU A 447 -12.66 34.52 -1.39
N ILE A 448 -13.20 33.49 -2.06
CA ILE A 448 -12.67 33.01 -3.33
C ILE A 448 -12.82 34.05 -4.44
N VAL A 449 -13.96 34.72 -4.54
CA VAL A 449 -14.19 35.85 -5.47
C VAL A 449 -13.19 36.96 -5.25
N SER A 450 -12.96 37.35 -3.98
CA SER A 450 -12.01 38.42 -3.62
C SER A 450 -10.57 38.12 -4.04
N VAL A 451 -10.17 36.83 -3.96
CA VAL A 451 -8.79 36.43 -4.30
C VAL A 451 -8.63 36.12 -5.80
N SER A 452 -9.64 35.52 -6.43
CA SER A 452 -9.59 35.17 -7.85
C SER A 452 -9.78 36.34 -8.79
N GLY A 453 -10.42 37.42 -8.33
CA GLY A 453 -10.79 38.56 -9.17
C GLY A 453 -11.92 38.28 -10.17
N GLU A 454 -12.54 37.09 -10.12
CA GLU A 454 -13.61 36.69 -11.01
C GLU A 454 -15.01 37.00 -10.46
N THR A 455 -16.02 36.94 -11.33
CA THR A 455 -17.40 37.22 -10.92
C THR A 455 -17.99 36.12 -10.05
N ASP A 456 -18.90 36.47 -9.11
CA ASP A 456 -19.58 35.52 -8.22
C ASP A 456 -20.24 34.37 -9.00
N TYR A 457 -20.86 34.66 -10.14
CA TYR A 457 -21.50 33.65 -11.01
C TYR A 457 -20.49 32.61 -11.55
N LYS A 458 -19.35 33.08 -12.10
CA LYS A 458 -18.31 32.18 -12.63
C LYS A 458 -17.71 31.31 -11.54
N VAL A 459 -17.41 31.92 -10.37
CA VAL A 459 -16.84 31.22 -9.22
C VAL A 459 -17.80 30.13 -8.72
N ARG A 460 -19.10 30.43 -8.58
CA ARG A 460 -20.10 29.43 -8.16
C ARG A 460 -20.22 28.28 -9.14
N LYS A 461 -20.18 28.57 -10.44
CA LYS A 461 -20.25 27.54 -11.50
C LYS A 461 -19.03 26.61 -11.41
N ALA A 462 -17.83 27.16 -11.29
CA ALA A 462 -16.60 26.37 -11.18
C ALA A 462 -16.55 25.57 -9.87
N ILE A 463 -16.96 26.15 -8.74
CA ILE A 463 -17.09 25.41 -7.47
C ILE A 463 -18.09 24.25 -7.61
N GLY A 464 -19.22 24.45 -8.30
CA GLY A 464 -20.19 23.39 -8.56
C GLY A 464 -19.57 22.22 -9.31
N ALA A 465 -18.81 22.47 -10.38
CA ALA A 465 -18.10 21.45 -11.14
C ALA A 465 -17.06 20.71 -10.27
N LEU A 466 -16.31 21.44 -9.46
CA LEU A 466 -15.32 20.84 -8.54
C LEU A 466 -15.96 19.99 -7.43
N VAL A 467 -17.15 20.34 -6.96
CA VAL A 467 -17.93 19.52 -6.01
C VAL A 467 -18.46 18.26 -6.68
N GLU A 468 -18.99 18.36 -7.90
CA GLU A 468 -19.44 17.20 -8.70
C GLU A 468 -18.29 16.26 -9.03
N ALA A 469 -17.10 16.81 -9.31
CA ALA A 469 -15.89 16.03 -9.52
C ALA A 469 -15.30 15.41 -8.22
N GLY A 470 -15.90 15.67 -7.06
CA GLY A 470 -15.46 15.14 -5.77
C GLY A 470 -14.15 15.76 -5.25
N LEU A 471 -13.73 16.90 -5.78
CA LEU A 471 -12.49 17.60 -5.39
C LEU A 471 -12.71 18.60 -4.26
N LEU A 472 -13.92 19.11 -4.13
CA LEU A 472 -14.31 20.01 -3.04
C LEU A 472 -15.47 19.43 -2.23
N VAL A 473 -15.43 19.67 -0.93
CA VAL A 473 -16.53 19.38 0.00
C VAL A 473 -17.15 20.68 0.50
N LYS A 474 -18.47 20.71 0.50
CA LYS A 474 -19.26 21.81 1.05
C LYS A 474 -19.50 21.57 2.54
N SER A 475 -19.26 22.59 3.37
CA SER A 475 -19.55 22.59 4.81
C SER A 475 -20.39 23.80 5.19
N GLY A 476 -21.28 23.68 6.19
CA GLY A 476 -22.19 24.72 6.63
C GLY A 476 -23.38 24.94 5.71
N ASN A 477 -24.34 25.77 6.16
CA ASN A 477 -25.58 26.09 5.44
C ASN A 477 -25.78 27.61 5.32
N GLY A 478 -26.42 28.02 4.23
CA GLY A 478 -26.76 29.44 3.98
C GLY A 478 -25.52 30.35 3.92
N PRO A 479 -25.51 31.48 4.62
CA PRO A 479 -24.39 32.44 4.59
C PRO A 479 -23.06 31.92 5.15
N SER A 480 -23.09 30.85 5.96
CA SER A 480 -21.92 30.23 6.56
C SER A 480 -21.31 29.11 5.70
N THR A 481 -21.81 28.91 4.49
CA THR A 481 -21.29 27.88 3.56
C THR A 481 -19.84 28.15 3.20
N LYS A 482 -18.99 27.14 3.39
CA LYS A 482 -17.58 27.11 2.99
C LYS A 482 -17.26 25.89 2.15
N TYR A 483 -16.21 25.98 1.38
CA TYR A 483 -15.71 24.92 0.51
C TYR A 483 -14.26 24.62 0.86
N GLY A 484 -13.97 23.35 1.08
CA GLY A 484 -12.63 22.83 1.38
C GLY A 484 -12.26 21.70 0.45
N LEU A 485 -10.99 21.33 0.41
CA LEU A 485 -10.53 20.17 -0.37
C LEU A 485 -11.08 18.87 0.24
N VAL A 486 -11.43 17.95 -0.61
CA VAL A 486 -11.65 16.55 -0.20
C VAL A 486 -10.28 15.94 0.07
N MET A 487 -10.02 15.59 1.32
CA MET A 487 -8.76 14.96 1.72
C MET A 487 -8.93 13.44 1.71
N GLY A 488 -8.03 12.74 1.05
CA GLY A 488 -7.91 11.29 1.17
C GLY A 488 -7.44 10.87 2.57
N SER A 489 -7.65 9.61 2.93
CA SER A 489 -7.23 9.07 4.24
C SER A 489 -5.72 9.24 4.50
N GLY A 490 -4.89 9.06 3.47
CA GLY A 490 -3.44 9.25 3.57
C GLY A 490 -3.04 10.69 3.88
N GLU A 491 -3.66 11.65 3.22
CA GLU A 491 -3.42 13.08 3.43
C GLU A 491 -3.87 13.52 4.83
N LEU A 492 -5.03 13.04 5.28
CA LEU A 492 -5.54 13.31 6.63
C LEU A 492 -4.61 12.75 7.71
N LEU A 493 -4.14 11.51 7.57
CA LEU A 493 -3.21 10.88 8.50
C LEU A 493 -1.89 11.64 8.56
N THR A 494 -1.31 12.01 7.42
CA THR A 494 -0.07 12.78 7.36
C THR A 494 -0.23 14.15 8.04
N LYS A 495 -1.36 14.82 7.80
CA LYS A 495 -1.66 16.12 8.44
C LYS A 495 -1.79 15.99 9.95
N LEU A 496 -2.46 14.95 10.45
CA LEU A 496 -2.56 14.67 11.87
C LEU A 496 -1.18 14.40 12.50
N GLN A 497 -0.32 13.63 11.85
CA GLN A 497 1.04 13.39 12.32
C GLN A 497 1.87 14.68 12.42
N LEU A 498 1.79 15.54 11.42
CA LEU A 498 2.50 16.84 11.45
C LEU A 498 1.99 17.74 12.59
N ILE A 499 0.68 17.75 12.84
CA ILE A 499 0.10 18.50 13.97
C ILE A 499 0.64 17.94 15.31
N VAL A 500 0.63 16.61 15.48
CA VAL A 500 1.15 15.96 16.70
C VAL A 500 2.65 16.20 16.86
N ALA A 501 3.44 16.12 15.79
CA ALA A 501 4.88 16.39 15.82
C ALA A 501 5.17 17.84 16.21
N ASN A 502 4.45 18.81 15.63
CA ASN A 502 4.58 20.23 15.99
C ASN A 502 4.15 20.51 17.43
N TYR A 503 3.07 19.89 17.91
CA TYR A 503 2.65 19.99 19.31
C TYR A 503 3.71 19.43 20.27
N ARG A 504 4.31 18.29 19.96
CA ARG A 504 5.41 17.71 20.77
C ARG A 504 6.63 18.64 20.83
N LYS A 505 7.02 19.24 19.69
CA LYS A 505 8.09 20.23 19.65
C LYS A 505 7.77 21.45 20.53
N PHE A 506 6.53 21.91 20.50
CA PHE A 506 6.08 23.05 21.31
C PHE A 506 6.09 22.73 22.81
N VAL A 507 5.64 21.53 23.20
CA VAL A 507 5.53 21.13 24.64
C VAL A 507 6.88 20.73 25.24
N HIS A 508 7.77 20.12 24.47
CA HIS A 508 9.04 19.55 24.96
C HIS A 508 10.28 20.35 24.56
N GLY A 509 10.14 21.43 23.79
CA GLY A 509 11.24 22.32 23.42
C GLY A 509 12.35 21.65 22.60
N GLN A 510 12.01 20.59 21.85
CA GLN A 510 12.92 19.86 20.98
C GLN A 510 12.53 20.01 19.53
#